data_7c977af29e8f1b5c0cf05c5c02f09801
#
_entry.id   7c977af29e8f1b5c0cf05c5c02f09801
#
_cell.length_a   1.000
_cell.length_b   1.000
_cell.length_c   1.000
_cell.angle_alpha   90.00
_cell.angle_beta   90.00
_cell.angle_gamma   90.00
#
_symmetry.space_group_name_H-M   'P 1'
#
loop_
_entity.id
_entity.type
_entity.pdbx_description
1 polymer ?
#
loop_
_entity_poly.entity_id
_entity_poly.type
_entity_poly.pdbx_seq_one_letter_code
_entity_poly.pdbx_strand_id
1 'polypeptide(L)'
;MTRKFVAKGMEIAQCDLQQILLRGKGDGSFADTINKEVALLPPADNLRMINNDEFIFAKQSFDQWSLVCLKQKPEKEISRLVSAINVNEEILASDYSYGQVYFEISGDNKNHYLNKLTHFDLRLKKFPVSTMAQTLIARIDCCLYNLEDKYL
;
A
#
# COMPACT_ATOMS: atom_id res chain seq x y z
N MET A 1 2.93 -8.47 19.30
CA MET A 1 2.95 -9.92 18.99
C MET A 1 2.35 -10.11 17.62
N THR A 2 3.13 -10.48 16.65
CA THR A 2 2.67 -10.70 15.27
C THR A 2 1.79 -11.95 15.23
N ARG A 3 0.53 -11.80 14.86
CA ARG A 3 -0.36 -12.95 14.66
C ARG A 3 -0.03 -13.59 13.31
N LYS A 4 0.21 -14.90 13.34
CA LYS A 4 0.54 -15.67 12.13
C LYS A 4 -0.39 -16.88 12.03
N PHE A 5 -0.89 -17.09 10.83
CA PHE A 5 -1.68 -18.28 10.47
C PHE A 5 -1.01 -19.00 9.30
N VAL A 6 -0.86 -20.30 9.40
CA VAL A 6 -0.26 -21.13 8.33
C VAL A 6 -1.18 -22.32 8.06
N ALA A 7 -1.57 -22.52 6.83
CA ALA A 7 -2.34 -23.67 6.39
C ALA A 7 -2.03 -24.06 4.93
N LYS A 8 -1.68 -25.34 4.72
CA LYS A 8 -1.63 -26.00 3.40
C LYS A 8 -1.05 -25.14 2.24
N GLY A 9 0.12 -24.53 2.46
CA GLY A 9 0.78 -23.73 1.42
C GLY A 9 0.28 -22.28 1.29
N MET A 10 -0.36 -21.77 2.34
CA MET A 10 -0.66 -20.35 2.51
C MET A 10 -0.24 -19.90 3.91
N GLU A 11 0.32 -18.73 3.99
CA GLU A 11 0.67 -18.05 5.23
C GLU A 11 0.03 -16.66 5.24
N ILE A 12 -0.55 -16.28 6.38
CA ILE A 12 -1.06 -14.93 6.65
C ILE A 12 -0.37 -14.43 7.92
N ALA A 13 0.34 -13.33 7.82
CA ALA A 13 1.03 -12.70 8.94
C ALA A 13 0.56 -11.26 9.11
N GLN A 14 0.15 -10.88 10.32
CA GLN A 14 -0.14 -9.48 10.64
C GLN A 14 1.18 -8.69 10.69
N CYS A 15 1.20 -7.52 10.06
CA CYS A 15 2.35 -6.64 9.98
C CYS A 15 2.04 -5.30 10.63
N ASP A 16 2.99 -4.77 11.39
CA ASP A 16 2.91 -3.42 11.97
C ASP A 16 3.53 -2.42 10.99
N LEU A 17 2.77 -2.03 9.98
CA LEU A 17 3.17 -1.05 8.99
C LEU A 17 2.51 0.30 9.25
N GLN A 18 3.22 1.37 8.93
CA GLN A 18 2.73 2.73 9.03
C GLN A 18 2.31 3.23 7.66
N GLN A 19 1.33 4.13 7.63
CA GLN A 19 0.79 4.67 6.39
C GLN A 19 0.61 6.18 6.49
N ILE A 20 0.98 6.86 5.41
CA ILE A 20 0.63 8.25 5.18
C ILE A 20 -0.35 8.30 4.02
N LEU A 21 -1.51 8.90 4.24
CA LEU A 21 -2.46 9.22 3.18
C LEU A 21 -2.12 10.59 2.60
N LEU A 22 -2.18 10.67 1.27
CA LEU A 22 -1.90 11.91 0.53
C LEU A 22 -3.10 12.28 -0.34
N ARG A 23 -3.38 13.57 -0.42
CA ARG A 23 -4.29 14.18 -1.36
C ARG A 23 -3.52 15.18 -2.22
N GLY A 24 -3.74 15.14 -3.52
CA GLY A 24 -3.11 16.02 -4.49
C GLY A 24 -3.23 15.47 -5.90
N LYS A 25 -3.08 16.33 -6.91
CA LYS A 25 -3.35 15.97 -8.32
C LYS A 25 -2.29 15.06 -8.95
N GLY A 26 -1.13 14.91 -8.32
CA GLY A 26 -0.04 14.09 -8.87
C GLY A 26 0.73 14.74 -10.01
N ASP A 27 0.62 16.05 -10.19
CA ASP A 27 1.35 16.84 -11.17
C ASP A 27 2.81 17.10 -10.77
N GLY A 28 3.53 17.95 -11.53
CA GLY A 28 4.96 18.19 -11.36
C GLY A 28 5.36 18.60 -9.95
N SER A 29 4.66 19.54 -9.33
CA SER A 29 4.92 20.00 -7.95
C SER A 29 4.74 18.89 -6.93
N PHE A 30 3.68 18.09 -7.07
CA PHE A 30 3.44 16.90 -6.25
C PHE A 30 4.57 15.87 -6.45
N ALA A 31 4.90 15.55 -7.70
CA ALA A 31 5.93 14.57 -8.03
C ALA A 31 7.29 14.97 -7.49
N ASP A 32 7.69 16.23 -7.62
CA ASP A 32 8.96 16.75 -7.12
C ASP A 32 9.04 16.66 -5.60
N THR A 33 7.95 17.02 -4.91
CA THR A 33 7.89 16.94 -3.45
C THR A 33 8.03 15.50 -2.95
N ILE A 34 7.28 14.57 -3.54
CA ILE A 34 7.32 13.17 -3.14
C ILE A 34 8.68 12.55 -3.47
N ASN A 35 9.21 12.80 -4.66
CA ASN A 35 10.52 12.26 -5.05
C ASN A 35 11.65 12.75 -4.14
N LYS A 36 11.60 14.00 -3.72
CA LYS A 36 12.57 14.57 -2.77
C LYS A 36 12.54 13.87 -1.42
N GLU A 37 11.35 13.57 -0.90
CA GLU A 37 11.20 13.06 0.46
C GLU A 37 11.31 11.52 0.55
N VAL A 38 10.90 10.78 -0.49
CA VAL A 38 10.83 9.31 -0.45
C VAL A 38 11.53 8.60 -1.61
N ALA A 39 12.15 9.33 -2.52
CA ALA A 39 12.86 8.81 -3.70
C ALA A 39 11.98 7.91 -4.60
N LEU A 40 10.70 8.26 -4.75
CA LEU A 40 9.74 7.60 -5.62
C LEU A 40 8.99 8.63 -6.46
N LEU A 41 8.72 8.30 -7.72
CA LEU A 41 7.86 9.10 -8.58
C LEU A 41 6.41 8.56 -8.50
N PRO A 42 5.39 9.43 -8.57
CA PRO A 42 4.01 8.98 -8.56
C PRO A 42 3.68 8.05 -9.74
N PRO A 43 2.98 6.92 -9.51
CA PRO A 43 2.42 6.14 -10.61
C PRO A 43 1.46 6.99 -11.47
N ALA A 44 1.52 6.84 -12.79
CA ALA A 44 0.65 7.60 -13.70
C ALA A 44 -0.82 7.18 -13.58
N ASP A 45 -1.08 5.88 -13.57
CA ASP A 45 -2.42 5.30 -13.61
C ASP A 45 -2.96 4.97 -12.21
N ASN A 46 -4.29 5.06 -12.06
CA ASN A 46 -4.97 4.59 -10.86
C ASN A 46 -4.76 3.09 -10.64
N LEU A 47 -4.75 2.69 -9.37
CA LEU A 47 -4.56 1.31 -8.93
C LEU A 47 -3.20 0.74 -9.35
N ARG A 48 -2.23 1.61 -9.60
CA ARG A 48 -0.81 1.27 -9.76
C ARG A 48 -0.01 1.65 -8.55
N MET A 49 1.07 0.94 -8.33
CA MET A 49 2.02 1.25 -7.28
C MET A 49 3.46 1.10 -7.76
N ILE A 50 4.35 1.79 -7.10
CA ILE A 50 5.80 1.60 -7.18
C ILE A 50 6.33 1.42 -5.76
N ASN A 51 7.48 0.82 -5.64
CA ASN A 51 8.13 0.62 -4.35
C ASN A 51 9.64 0.73 -4.45
N ASN A 52 10.24 1.02 -3.31
CA ASN A 52 11.66 0.84 -3.04
C ASN A 52 11.80 0.01 -1.75
N ASP A 53 13.00 -0.03 -1.16
CA ASP A 53 13.27 -0.82 0.05
C ASP A 53 12.59 -0.29 1.32
N GLU A 54 12.03 0.93 1.27
CA GLU A 54 11.43 1.59 2.43
C GLU A 54 9.94 1.85 2.29
N PHE A 55 9.45 2.04 1.07
CA PHE A 55 8.08 2.50 0.83
C PHE A 55 7.40 1.74 -0.31
N ILE A 56 6.09 1.58 -0.19
CA ILE A 56 5.17 1.37 -1.30
C ILE A 56 4.41 2.68 -1.52
N PHE A 57 4.41 3.18 -2.74
CA PHE A 57 3.64 4.36 -3.13
C PHE A 57 2.59 3.99 -4.16
N ALA A 58 1.32 4.11 -3.81
CA ALA A 58 0.20 3.66 -4.62
C ALA A 58 -0.78 4.79 -4.92
N LYS A 59 -1.26 4.84 -6.15
CA LYS A 59 -2.33 5.75 -6.59
C LYS A 59 -3.68 5.07 -6.43
N GLN A 60 -4.47 5.51 -5.46
CA GLN A 60 -5.79 4.92 -5.17
C GLN A 60 -6.89 5.48 -6.08
N SER A 61 -6.82 6.78 -6.37
CA SER A 61 -7.76 7.48 -7.26
C SER A 61 -7.06 8.67 -7.94
N PHE A 62 -7.81 9.53 -8.62
CA PHE A 62 -7.24 10.66 -9.35
C PHE A 62 -6.47 11.65 -8.46
N ASP A 63 -6.83 11.78 -7.18
CA ASP A 63 -6.23 12.72 -6.22
C ASP A 63 -5.86 12.09 -4.87
N GLN A 64 -6.00 10.77 -4.72
CA GLN A 64 -5.74 10.06 -3.47
C GLN A 64 -4.63 9.04 -3.62
N TRP A 65 -3.70 9.06 -2.67
CA TRP A 65 -2.49 8.25 -2.67
C TRP A 65 -2.26 7.63 -1.30
N SER A 66 -1.58 6.50 -1.30
CA SER A 66 -1.14 5.80 -0.10
C SER A 66 0.37 5.61 -0.15
N LEU A 67 1.05 6.05 0.90
CA LEU A 67 2.46 5.79 1.13
C LEU A 67 2.58 4.87 2.33
N VAL A 68 2.95 3.61 2.09
CA VAL A 68 3.10 2.59 3.13
C VAL A 68 4.57 2.43 3.45
N CYS A 69 4.94 2.54 4.73
CA CYS A 69 6.29 2.33 5.21
C CYS A 69 6.53 0.82 5.41
N LEU A 70 7.43 0.24 4.64
CA LEU A 70 7.81 -1.19 4.71
C LEU A 70 8.66 -1.52 5.95
N LYS A 71 9.29 -0.51 6.52
CA LYS A 71 10.06 -0.61 7.77
C LYS A 71 9.45 0.33 8.79
N GLN A 72 9.25 -0.17 10.00
CA GLN A 72 8.73 0.66 11.09
C GLN A 72 9.68 1.84 11.37
N LYS A 73 9.11 3.02 11.41
CA LYS A 73 9.83 4.27 11.67
C LYS A 73 9.41 4.83 13.04
N PRO A 74 10.31 5.55 13.74
CA PRO A 74 9.91 6.30 14.92
C PRO A 74 8.79 7.30 14.58
N GLU A 75 7.86 7.51 15.50
CA GLU A 75 6.74 8.46 15.34
C GLU A 75 7.20 9.87 14.92
N LYS A 76 8.32 10.31 15.49
CA LYS A 76 8.94 11.61 15.13
C LYS A 76 9.36 11.67 13.65
N GLU A 77 9.79 10.55 13.08
CA GLU A 77 10.19 10.48 11.67
C GLU A 77 8.97 10.55 10.76
N ILE A 78 7.88 9.86 11.10
CA ILE A 78 6.60 9.97 10.38
C ILE A 78 6.07 11.39 10.45
N SER A 79 6.05 12.01 11.63
CA SER A 79 5.61 13.40 11.79
C SER A 79 6.46 14.39 10.99
N ARG A 80 7.79 14.18 10.97
CA ARG A 80 8.70 15.00 10.15
C ARG A 80 8.41 14.84 8.66
N LEU A 81 8.20 13.62 8.19
CA LEU A 81 7.89 13.33 6.79
C LEU A 81 6.55 13.97 6.37
N VAL A 82 5.51 13.82 7.18
CA VAL A 82 4.21 14.46 6.96
C VAL A 82 4.36 15.98 6.89
N SER A 83 5.10 16.57 7.81
CA SER A 83 5.34 18.01 7.83
C SER A 83 6.13 18.50 6.61
N ALA A 84 7.16 17.74 6.20
CA ALA A 84 7.97 18.07 5.02
C ALA A 84 7.16 18.04 3.73
N ILE A 85 6.26 17.06 3.59
CA ILE A 85 5.36 16.98 2.42
C ILE A 85 4.33 18.13 2.44
N ASN A 86 3.79 18.47 3.60
CA ASN A 86 2.79 19.53 3.77
C ASN A 86 3.37 20.95 3.58
N VAL A 87 4.67 21.11 3.42
CA VAL A 87 5.27 22.39 2.98
C VAL A 87 4.75 22.78 1.59
N ASN A 88 4.42 21.80 0.76
CA ASN A 88 3.72 22.02 -0.51
C ASN A 88 2.21 22.17 -0.23
N GLU A 89 1.69 23.38 -0.37
CA GLU A 89 0.28 23.72 -0.09
C GLU A 89 -0.73 22.99 -1.00
N GLU A 90 -0.29 22.42 -2.11
CA GLU A 90 -1.11 21.63 -3.03
C GLU A 90 -1.27 20.17 -2.59
N ILE A 91 -0.58 19.77 -1.51
CA ILE A 91 -0.60 18.41 -0.97
C ILE A 91 -1.14 18.43 0.46
N LEU A 92 -2.07 17.54 0.75
CA LEU A 92 -2.46 17.23 2.11
C LEU A 92 -1.94 15.84 2.47
N ALA A 93 -0.94 15.78 3.34
CA ALA A 93 -0.43 14.54 3.93
C ALA A 93 -0.96 14.38 5.36
N SER A 94 -1.38 13.17 5.71
CA SER A 94 -1.87 12.82 7.04
C SER A 94 -1.31 11.47 7.47
N ASP A 95 -0.84 11.38 8.71
CA ASP A 95 -0.49 10.09 9.33
C ASP A 95 -1.77 9.27 9.54
N TYR A 96 -1.81 8.10 8.93
CA TYR A 96 -2.94 7.17 8.99
C TYR A 96 -2.53 5.78 9.52
N SER A 97 -1.41 5.70 10.22
CA SER A 97 -0.80 4.44 10.68
C SER A 97 -1.72 3.58 11.54
N TYR A 98 -2.63 4.20 12.28
CA TYR A 98 -3.60 3.48 13.12
C TYR A 98 -4.97 3.27 12.47
N GLY A 99 -5.14 3.74 11.24
CA GLY A 99 -6.40 3.64 10.51
C GLY A 99 -6.61 2.30 9.80
N GLN A 100 -5.56 1.49 9.67
CA GLN A 100 -5.60 0.21 8.97
C GLN A 100 -4.78 -0.87 9.69
N VAL A 101 -5.11 -2.13 9.41
CA VAL A 101 -4.34 -3.29 9.83
C VAL A 101 -3.80 -3.97 8.58
N TYR A 102 -2.52 -4.28 8.57
CA TYR A 102 -1.85 -4.90 7.44
C TYR A 102 -1.63 -6.40 7.67
N PHE A 103 -1.83 -7.16 6.60
CA PHE A 103 -1.53 -8.59 6.55
C PHE A 103 -0.70 -8.90 5.32
N GLU A 104 0.40 -9.59 5.52
CA GLU A 104 1.15 -10.21 4.44
C GLU A 104 0.56 -11.59 4.16
N ILE A 105 0.22 -11.88 2.91
CA ILE A 105 -0.33 -13.16 2.46
C ILE A 105 0.62 -13.76 1.44
N SER A 106 1.22 -14.91 1.77
CA SER A 106 2.21 -15.58 0.94
C SER A 106 1.92 -17.08 0.78
N GLY A 107 2.73 -17.75 -0.03
CA GLY A 107 2.64 -19.18 -0.32
C GLY A 107 1.95 -19.50 -1.64
N ASP A 108 2.27 -20.69 -2.18
CA ASP A 108 1.85 -21.12 -3.51
C ASP A 108 0.33 -21.25 -3.67
N ASN A 109 -0.37 -21.55 -2.58
CA ASN A 109 -1.82 -21.73 -2.55
C ASN A 109 -2.60 -20.46 -2.16
N LYS A 110 -1.95 -19.29 -2.03
CA LYS A 110 -2.63 -18.06 -1.62
C LYS A 110 -3.84 -17.72 -2.50
N ASN A 111 -3.70 -17.81 -3.82
CA ASN A 111 -4.79 -17.51 -4.76
C ASN A 111 -5.93 -18.53 -4.67
N HIS A 112 -5.62 -19.80 -4.47
CA HIS A 112 -6.63 -20.83 -4.32
C HIS A 112 -7.57 -20.56 -3.15
N TYR A 113 -7.03 -20.12 -2.03
CA TYR A 113 -7.84 -19.81 -0.84
C TYR A 113 -8.52 -18.44 -0.94
N LEU A 114 -7.82 -17.41 -1.40
CA LEU A 114 -8.41 -16.08 -1.54
C LEU A 114 -9.56 -16.04 -2.55
N ASN A 115 -9.48 -16.79 -3.65
CA ASN A 115 -10.58 -16.90 -4.63
C ASN A 115 -11.90 -17.43 -4.06
N LYS A 116 -11.87 -18.06 -2.89
CA LYS A 116 -13.08 -18.49 -2.17
C LYS A 116 -13.70 -17.38 -1.33
N LEU A 117 -12.96 -16.32 -1.10
CA LEU A 117 -13.32 -15.23 -0.19
C LEU A 117 -13.56 -13.89 -0.89
N THR A 118 -13.18 -13.79 -2.17
CA THR A 118 -13.35 -12.56 -2.97
C THR A 118 -13.87 -12.90 -4.37
N HIS A 119 -14.63 -11.96 -4.94
CA HIS A 119 -15.03 -12.02 -6.35
C HIS A 119 -14.00 -11.37 -7.28
N PHE A 120 -12.96 -10.77 -6.74
CA PHE A 120 -11.91 -10.15 -7.52
C PHE A 120 -11.04 -11.20 -8.20
N ASP A 121 -10.72 -10.98 -9.48
CA ASP A 121 -9.93 -11.92 -10.29
C ASP A 121 -8.43 -11.76 -9.98
N LEU A 122 -7.87 -12.67 -9.18
CA LEU A 122 -6.47 -12.67 -8.73
C LEU A 122 -5.47 -13.22 -9.77
N ARG A 123 -5.93 -13.63 -10.97
CA ARG A 123 -5.01 -14.10 -12.00
C ARG A 123 -4.07 -12.98 -12.44
N LEU A 124 -2.79 -13.27 -12.65
CA LEU A 124 -1.76 -12.29 -13.04
C LEU A 124 -2.15 -11.46 -14.28
N LYS A 125 -2.93 -12.01 -15.19
CA LYS A 125 -3.46 -11.27 -16.35
C LYS A 125 -4.40 -10.13 -15.96
N LYS A 126 -5.13 -10.25 -14.84
CA LYS A 126 -6.11 -9.28 -14.36
C LYS A 126 -5.58 -8.46 -13.16
N PHE A 127 -4.71 -9.07 -12.39
CA PHE A 127 -4.07 -8.45 -11.24
C PHE A 127 -2.55 -8.62 -11.35
N PRO A 128 -1.88 -7.88 -12.25
CA PRO A 128 -0.44 -7.98 -12.43
C PRO A 128 0.33 -7.44 -11.23
N VAL A 129 1.61 -7.83 -11.12
CA VAL A 129 2.53 -7.28 -10.13
C VAL A 129 2.59 -5.75 -10.22
N SER A 130 2.85 -5.09 -9.11
CA SER A 130 2.85 -3.62 -8.98
C SER A 130 1.49 -2.96 -9.25
N THR A 131 0.41 -3.70 -8.99
CA THR A 131 -0.95 -3.17 -8.96
C THR A 131 -1.59 -3.35 -7.59
N MET A 132 -2.59 -2.54 -7.33
CA MET A 132 -3.44 -2.67 -6.16
C MET A 132 -4.90 -2.87 -6.58
N ALA A 133 -5.70 -3.41 -5.69
CA ALA A 133 -7.14 -3.52 -5.84
C ALA A 133 -7.84 -3.05 -4.57
N GLN A 134 -8.96 -2.36 -4.73
CA GLN A 134 -9.91 -2.09 -3.66
C GLN A 134 -11.06 -3.07 -3.82
N THR A 135 -11.21 -3.99 -2.90
CA THR A 135 -12.14 -5.10 -3.01
C THR A 135 -12.63 -5.60 -1.65
N LEU A 136 -13.57 -6.53 -1.68
CA LEU A 136 -14.01 -7.24 -0.48
C LEU A 136 -13.31 -8.60 -0.39
N ILE A 137 -12.75 -8.90 0.77
CA ILE A 137 -12.26 -10.23 1.13
C ILE A 137 -13.03 -10.68 2.36
N ALA A 138 -13.74 -11.81 2.28
CA ALA A 138 -14.63 -12.28 3.34
C ALA A 138 -15.62 -11.20 3.84
N ARG A 139 -16.12 -10.36 2.95
CA ARG A 139 -17.02 -9.21 3.20
C ARG A 139 -16.40 -8.05 3.99
N ILE A 140 -15.07 -8.01 4.10
CA ILE A 140 -14.33 -6.91 4.71
C ILE A 140 -13.72 -6.06 3.59
N ASP A 141 -13.88 -4.74 3.67
CA ASP A 141 -13.25 -3.79 2.75
C ASP A 141 -11.72 -3.86 2.88
N CYS A 142 -11.05 -4.13 1.77
CA CYS A 142 -9.62 -4.30 1.74
C CYS A 142 -8.98 -3.55 0.56
N CYS A 143 -7.77 -3.04 0.79
CA CYS A 143 -6.82 -2.73 -0.28
C CYS A 143 -5.85 -3.90 -0.39
N LEU A 144 -5.72 -4.47 -1.57
CA LEU A 144 -4.81 -5.57 -1.85
C LEU A 144 -3.69 -5.09 -2.77
N TYR A 145 -2.43 -5.24 -2.34
CA TYR A 145 -1.23 -4.87 -3.10
C TYR A 145 -0.54 -6.14 -3.61
N ASN A 146 -0.28 -6.23 -4.91
CA ASN A 146 0.44 -7.36 -5.49
C ASN A 146 1.94 -7.08 -5.55
N LEU A 147 2.71 -7.73 -4.68
CA LEU A 147 4.16 -7.58 -4.50
C LEU A 147 4.95 -8.75 -5.12
N GLU A 148 4.46 -9.35 -6.21
CA GLU A 148 5.08 -10.48 -6.90
C GLU A 148 4.92 -11.83 -6.18
N ASP A 149 5.67 -12.07 -5.10
CA ASP A 149 5.66 -13.32 -4.33
C ASP A 149 4.53 -13.35 -3.27
N LYS A 150 4.01 -12.21 -2.90
CA LYS A 150 3.03 -12.03 -1.83
C LYS A 150 2.04 -10.91 -2.11
N TYR A 151 0.97 -10.90 -1.35
CA TYR A 151 0.04 -9.77 -1.22
C TYR A 151 0.23 -9.08 0.14
N LEU A 152 0.02 -7.79 0.13
CA LEU A 152 -0.12 -6.99 1.33
C LEU A 152 -1.52 -6.42 1.37
#